data_bd105335de5020b966c2f86263a54110
#
_entry.id   bd105335de5020b966c2f86263a54110
#
_cell.length_a   1.000
_cell.length_b   1.000
_cell.length_c   1.000
_cell.angle_alpha   90.00
_cell.angle_beta   90.00
_cell.angle_gamma   90.00
#
_symmetry.space_group_name_H-M   'P 1'
#
loop_
_entity.id
_entity.type
_entity.pdbx_description
1 polymer ?
#
loop_
_entity_poly.entity_id
_entity_poly.type
_entity_poly.pdbx_seq_one_letter_code
_entity_poly.pdbx_strand_id
1 'polypeptide(L)'
;MKIQLITTVAALWSCHVAWAEEPTDPDIALKPAHVIVNPWRFHIPPTKRQGVPGIERTAKGRLWAVYGRDVESTRHYQLLTFSDDDGKSWSDAHLMILPRRGVRASGGCVWIDPLGRLWLFWMQAFGAQDGRFGIFAIMSDDPDADEPQWSAPRRLGDGVMLNKPTVLSDGDWLLTSSVWKTDNSIKVYASTDQGESFTLRGTANIADPKTRGPDEPMIVERKDGSLWMLVRMQGLAETISTDGGKTWAPVQRSSIKHCTSRFFVRRLMSGSLLLVKHGPLDQRVGREKLTAYVSDDDGKTWSGGLMIDEREDVTYPDGVQAEDGRIYIIYDHQRTPLGEVLLATFSEEDVRAGEPVSDKLRLRVKVARLPIKQADTQVKP
;
A
#
# COMPACT_ATOMS: atom_id res chain seq x y z
N MET A 1 -57.28 -15.92 36.42
CA MET A 1 -55.90 -15.45 36.31
C MET A 1 -55.36 -15.95 34.97
N LYS A 2 -55.43 -15.15 33.92
CA LYS A 2 -54.98 -15.53 32.54
C LYS A 2 -53.56 -15.04 32.37
N ILE A 3 -52.63 -15.94 32.16
CA ILE A 3 -51.22 -15.65 31.82
C ILE A 3 -51.15 -15.43 30.32
N GLN A 4 -50.81 -14.20 29.92
CA GLN A 4 -50.49 -13.90 28.51
C GLN A 4 -49.00 -14.23 28.27
N LEU A 5 -48.72 -15.17 27.38
CA LEU A 5 -47.40 -15.39 26.81
C LEU A 5 -47.11 -14.25 25.80
N ILE A 6 -46.07 -13.47 26.09
CA ILE A 6 -45.49 -12.54 25.15
C ILE A 6 -44.45 -13.29 24.32
N THR A 7 -44.77 -13.56 23.07
CA THR A 7 -43.87 -14.15 22.11
C THR A 7 -43.03 -13.01 21.48
N THR A 8 -41.76 -12.89 21.89
CA THR A 8 -40.82 -11.96 21.29
C THR A 8 -40.37 -12.53 19.95
N VAL A 9 -40.84 -11.99 18.87
CA VAL A 9 -40.37 -12.28 17.50
C VAL A 9 -39.05 -11.51 17.32
N ALA A 10 -37.92 -12.21 17.36
CA ALA A 10 -36.63 -11.68 16.96
C ALA A 10 -36.63 -11.53 15.44
N ALA A 11 -36.79 -10.31 14.94
CA ALA A 11 -36.61 -9.99 13.54
C ALA A 11 -35.13 -10.11 13.17
N LEU A 12 -34.75 -11.22 12.56
CA LEU A 12 -33.48 -11.38 11.87
C LEU A 12 -33.46 -10.45 10.65
N TRP A 13 -32.90 -9.25 10.82
CA TRP A 13 -32.53 -8.40 9.68
C TRP A 13 -31.34 -9.04 8.97
N SER A 14 -31.63 -9.84 7.95
CA SER A 14 -30.63 -10.21 6.96
C SER A 14 -30.32 -8.96 6.14
N CYS A 15 -29.25 -8.23 6.49
CA CYS A 15 -28.71 -7.23 5.62
C CYS A 15 -28.16 -7.88 4.35
N HIS A 16 -29.04 -8.19 3.42
CA HIS A 16 -28.66 -8.34 2.03
C HIS A 16 -28.27 -6.93 1.57
N VAL A 17 -26.97 -6.67 1.37
CA VAL A 17 -26.53 -5.53 0.57
C VAL A 17 -27.05 -5.81 -0.84
N ALA A 18 -28.27 -5.40 -1.10
CA ALA A 18 -28.83 -5.45 -2.45
C ALA A 18 -27.96 -4.54 -3.31
N TRP A 19 -27.32 -5.13 -4.28
CA TRP A 19 -26.67 -4.42 -5.37
C TRP A 19 -27.77 -3.78 -6.22
N ALA A 20 -28.29 -2.62 -5.77
CA ALA A 20 -29.22 -1.82 -6.53
C ALA A 20 -28.62 -1.43 -7.89
N GLU A 21 -29.42 -0.93 -8.82
CA GLU A 21 -29.02 -0.53 -10.17
C GLU A 21 -27.65 0.16 -10.24
N GLU A 22 -26.94 -0.01 -11.35
CA GLU A 22 -25.61 0.61 -11.54
C GLU A 22 -25.72 2.13 -11.36
N PRO A 23 -24.91 2.75 -10.49
CA PRO A 23 -24.95 4.19 -10.35
C PRO A 23 -24.55 4.83 -11.68
N THR A 24 -25.38 5.73 -12.16
CA THR A 24 -25.13 6.50 -13.39
C THR A 24 -24.34 7.77 -13.12
N ASP A 25 -24.24 8.19 -11.85
CA ASP A 25 -23.52 9.38 -11.43
C ASP A 25 -22.08 9.03 -10.99
N PRO A 26 -21.06 9.40 -11.80
CA PRO A 26 -19.67 9.16 -11.45
C PRO A 26 -19.20 9.89 -10.20
N ASP A 27 -19.88 10.97 -9.77
CA ASP A 27 -19.52 11.74 -8.58
C ASP A 27 -19.73 10.94 -7.28
N ILE A 28 -20.38 9.77 -7.37
CA ILE A 28 -20.40 8.81 -6.26
C ILE A 28 -19.00 8.42 -5.79
N ALA A 29 -17.98 8.46 -6.65
CA ALA A 29 -16.59 8.22 -6.30
C ALA A 29 -15.99 9.31 -5.38
N LEU A 30 -16.62 10.48 -5.30
CA LEU A 30 -16.23 11.56 -4.39
C LEU A 30 -16.79 11.35 -2.98
N LYS A 31 -17.76 10.45 -2.81
CA LYS A 31 -18.28 10.06 -1.49
C LYS A 31 -17.43 8.95 -0.90
N PRO A 32 -17.09 8.99 0.39
CA PRO A 32 -16.23 7.99 1.00
C PRO A 32 -16.84 6.59 0.92
N ALA A 33 -15.98 5.57 0.82
CA ALA A 33 -16.33 4.17 0.96
C ALA A 33 -16.92 3.89 2.35
N HIS A 34 -17.57 2.73 2.49
CA HIS A 34 -18.00 2.24 3.80
C HIS A 34 -16.79 1.66 4.54
N VAL A 35 -16.60 2.09 5.79
CA VAL A 35 -15.61 1.52 6.72
C VAL A 35 -16.34 0.53 7.61
N ILE A 36 -16.00 -0.75 7.50
CA ILE A 36 -16.64 -1.83 8.24
C ILE A 36 -15.62 -2.47 9.17
N VAL A 37 -15.81 -2.27 10.47
CA VAL A 37 -14.98 -2.89 11.51
C VAL A 37 -15.47 -4.32 11.78
N ASN A 38 -14.55 -5.24 12.01
CA ASN A 38 -14.81 -6.67 12.23
C ASN A 38 -15.68 -7.30 11.11
N PRO A 39 -15.27 -7.18 9.84
CA PRO A 39 -16.08 -7.62 8.68
C PRO A 39 -16.31 -9.14 8.65
N TRP A 40 -15.54 -9.93 9.39
CA TRP A 40 -15.73 -11.37 9.54
C TRP A 40 -17.08 -11.74 10.15
N ARG A 41 -17.76 -10.80 10.83
CA ARG A 41 -19.16 -10.93 11.29
C ARG A 41 -20.17 -10.88 10.15
N PHE A 42 -19.74 -10.51 8.96
CA PHE A 42 -20.55 -10.38 7.77
C PHE A 42 -20.00 -11.27 6.65
N HIS A 43 -20.77 -11.49 5.63
CA HIS A 43 -20.27 -12.22 4.46
C HIS A 43 -19.28 -11.36 3.68
N ILE A 44 -17.99 -11.69 3.73
CA ILE A 44 -16.96 -11.06 2.88
C ILE A 44 -17.15 -11.61 1.46
N PRO A 45 -17.31 -10.75 0.43
CA PRO A 45 -17.52 -11.21 -0.94
C PRO A 45 -16.37 -12.13 -1.40
N PRO A 46 -16.65 -13.26 -2.05
CA PRO A 46 -15.61 -14.11 -2.59
C PRO A 46 -14.84 -13.37 -3.68
N THR A 47 -13.55 -13.61 -3.75
CA THR A 47 -12.67 -13.02 -4.75
C THR A 47 -11.82 -14.07 -5.44
N LYS A 48 -11.39 -13.78 -6.67
CA LYS A 48 -10.44 -14.61 -7.42
C LYS A 48 -9.07 -13.96 -7.52
N ARG A 49 -8.93 -12.72 -7.05
CA ARG A 49 -7.70 -11.93 -7.20
C ARG A 49 -7.41 -11.12 -5.94
N GLN A 50 -6.21 -11.29 -5.39
CA GLN A 50 -5.77 -10.64 -4.15
C GLN A 50 -4.34 -10.15 -4.30
N GLY A 51 -3.98 -9.00 -3.71
CA GLY A 51 -2.63 -8.47 -3.73
C GLY A 51 -2.58 -6.97 -3.44
N VAL A 52 -1.52 -6.31 -3.88
CA VAL A 52 -1.23 -4.88 -3.66
C VAL A 52 -1.18 -4.56 -2.16
N PRO A 53 -0.25 -5.20 -1.42
CA PRO A 53 -0.21 -5.03 0.02
C PRO A 53 0.55 -3.78 0.48
N GLY A 54 0.30 -3.38 1.73
CA GLY A 54 1.08 -2.43 2.49
C GLY A 54 1.25 -2.93 3.92
N ILE A 55 2.34 -2.55 4.61
CA ILE A 55 2.66 -2.96 5.97
C ILE A 55 3.14 -1.79 6.81
N GLU A 56 2.79 -1.79 8.10
CA GLU A 56 3.34 -0.86 9.08
C GLU A 56 3.48 -1.55 10.43
N ARG A 57 4.31 -0.98 11.31
CA ARG A 57 4.58 -1.51 12.64
C ARG A 57 4.47 -0.42 13.69
N THR A 58 3.68 -0.67 14.73
CA THR A 58 3.59 0.23 15.88
C THR A 58 4.84 0.13 16.77
N ALA A 59 5.05 1.13 17.61
CA ALA A 59 6.15 1.13 18.59
C ALA A 59 6.06 -0.04 19.56
N LYS A 60 4.82 -0.51 19.91
CA LYS A 60 4.63 -1.68 20.78
C LYS A 60 4.81 -3.02 20.06
N GLY A 61 4.97 -3.01 18.72
CA GLY A 61 5.32 -4.19 17.94
C GLY A 61 4.21 -4.80 17.11
N ARG A 62 2.97 -4.31 17.22
CA ARG A 62 1.88 -4.78 16.35
C ARG A 62 2.19 -4.44 14.90
N LEU A 63 2.14 -5.44 14.04
CA LEU A 63 2.21 -5.28 12.58
C LEU A 63 0.79 -5.10 12.04
N TRP A 64 0.59 -4.09 11.21
CA TRP A 64 -0.63 -3.88 10.43
C TRP A 64 -0.37 -4.14 8.96
N ALA A 65 -1.21 -4.93 8.32
CA ALA A 65 -1.13 -5.22 6.90
C ALA A 65 -2.46 -4.92 6.20
N VAL A 66 -2.39 -4.16 5.11
CA VAL A 66 -3.52 -3.93 4.21
C VAL A 66 -3.29 -4.66 2.90
N TYR A 67 -4.35 -5.19 2.29
CA TYR A 67 -4.29 -5.79 0.96
C TYR A 67 -5.65 -5.72 0.26
N GLY A 68 -5.58 -5.63 -1.08
CA GLY A 68 -6.76 -5.54 -1.93
C GLY A 68 -7.36 -6.90 -2.27
N ARG A 69 -8.66 -6.93 -2.38
CA ARG A 69 -9.47 -8.03 -2.94
C ARG A 69 -10.22 -7.58 -4.19
N ASP A 70 -10.52 -8.48 -5.11
CA ASP A 70 -11.02 -8.19 -6.46
C ASP A 70 -10.14 -7.15 -7.17
N VAL A 71 -8.83 -7.25 -6.97
CA VAL A 71 -7.81 -6.31 -7.45
C VAL A 71 -7.99 -6.03 -8.93
N GLU A 72 -7.92 -4.74 -9.31
CA GLU A 72 -8.09 -4.23 -10.69
C GLU A 72 -9.51 -4.38 -11.28
N SER A 73 -10.50 -4.83 -10.51
CA SER A 73 -11.91 -4.83 -10.91
C SER A 73 -12.62 -3.56 -10.45
N THR A 74 -13.85 -3.35 -10.94
CA THR A 74 -14.76 -2.28 -10.45
C THR A 74 -15.32 -2.57 -9.05
N ARG A 75 -15.02 -3.73 -8.48
CA ARG A 75 -15.42 -4.15 -7.13
C ARG A 75 -14.24 -4.23 -6.17
N HIS A 76 -13.09 -3.68 -6.54
CA HIS A 76 -11.88 -3.69 -5.72
C HIS A 76 -12.15 -3.06 -4.36
N TYR A 77 -11.88 -3.78 -3.29
CA TYR A 77 -12.01 -3.36 -1.89
C TYR A 77 -10.73 -3.71 -1.11
N GLN A 78 -10.56 -3.12 0.09
CA GLN A 78 -9.39 -3.33 0.92
C GLN A 78 -9.76 -4.09 2.20
N LEU A 79 -8.84 -4.95 2.67
CA LEU A 79 -8.88 -5.57 3.99
C LEU A 79 -7.65 -5.15 4.78
N LEU A 80 -7.85 -4.90 6.07
CA LEU A 80 -6.81 -4.62 7.05
C LEU A 80 -6.80 -5.75 8.08
N THR A 81 -5.61 -6.28 8.36
CA THR A 81 -5.35 -7.33 9.37
C THR A 81 -4.15 -6.94 10.22
N PHE A 82 -3.94 -7.60 11.34
CA PHE A 82 -2.79 -7.33 12.20
C PHE A 82 -2.15 -8.63 12.73
N SER A 83 -0.93 -8.49 13.25
CA SER A 83 -0.18 -9.54 13.94
C SER A 83 0.46 -8.97 15.20
N ASP A 84 0.31 -9.67 16.33
CA ASP A 84 0.93 -9.33 17.62
C ASP A 84 2.11 -10.26 17.97
N ASP A 85 2.51 -11.14 17.05
CA ASP A 85 3.56 -12.14 17.26
C ASP A 85 4.69 -12.05 16.22
N ASP A 86 4.97 -10.83 15.77
CA ASP A 86 6.03 -10.54 14.82
C ASP A 86 5.80 -11.19 13.43
N GLY A 87 4.53 -11.24 13.00
CA GLY A 87 4.13 -11.74 11.70
C GLY A 87 4.10 -13.28 11.57
N LYS A 88 4.16 -14.02 12.69
CA LYS A 88 4.05 -15.50 12.67
C LYS A 88 2.62 -15.94 12.45
N SER A 89 1.66 -15.23 13.04
CA SER A 89 0.23 -15.41 12.78
C SER A 89 -0.46 -14.07 12.53
N TRP A 90 -1.61 -14.11 11.85
CA TRP A 90 -2.37 -12.93 11.47
C TRP A 90 -3.82 -13.07 11.88
N SER A 91 -4.41 -11.98 12.33
CA SER A 91 -5.83 -11.91 12.68
C SER A 91 -6.71 -12.16 11.44
N ASP A 92 -7.97 -12.50 11.68
CA ASP A 92 -9.00 -12.26 10.67
C ASP A 92 -9.03 -10.77 10.28
N ALA A 93 -9.70 -10.46 9.16
CA ALA A 93 -9.82 -9.07 8.72
C ALA A 93 -10.45 -8.21 9.83
N HIS A 94 -9.66 -7.27 10.35
CA HIS A 94 -10.11 -6.34 11.39
C HIS A 94 -10.98 -5.22 10.81
N LEU A 95 -10.69 -4.80 9.58
CA LEU A 95 -11.40 -3.71 8.90
C LEU A 95 -11.51 -3.98 7.40
N MET A 96 -12.62 -3.54 6.81
CA MET A 96 -12.84 -3.56 5.36
C MET A 96 -13.23 -2.17 4.86
N ILE A 97 -12.55 -1.71 3.83
CA ILE A 97 -12.96 -0.54 3.04
C ILE A 97 -13.78 -1.04 1.87
N LEU A 98 -15.09 -0.96 1.98
CA LEU A 98 -16.04 -1.44 0.98
C LEU A 98 -16.54 -0.27 0.13
N PRO A 99 -16.17 -0.20 -1.17
CA PRO A 99 -16.60 0.89 -2.03
C PRO A 99 -18.10 0.85 -2.30
N ARG A 100 -18.64 2.00 -2.67
CA ARG A 100 -19.99 2.09 -3.22
C ARG A 100 -20.03 1.41 -4.58
N ARG A 101 -21.22 0.95 -4.98
CA ARG A 101 -21.38 0.29 -6.29
C ARG A 101 -20.88 1.19 -7.42
N GLY A 102 -20.20 0.59 -8.40
CA GLY A 102 -19.59 1.32 -9.52
C GLY A 102 -18.26 2.01 -9.18
N VAL A 103 -17.89 2.05 -7.90
CA VAL A 103 -16.62 2.63 -7.42
C VAL A 103 -15.67 1.50 -7.04
N ARG A 104 -14.40 1.68 -7.30
CA ARG A 104 -13.32 0.85 -6.76
C ARG A 104 -12.63 1.58 -5.62
N ALA A 105 -12.32 0.87 -4.53
CA ALA A 105 -11.42 1.33 -3.48
C ALA A 105 -10.13 0.52 -3.57
N SER A 106 -9.04 1.13 -4.02
CA SER A 106 -7.78 0.44 -4.34
C SER A 106 -6.57 1.15 -3.74
N GLY A 107 -5.39 0.54 -3.87
CA GLY A 107 -4.15 1.16 -3.41
C GLY A 107 -4.08 1.36 -1.91
N GLY A 108 -4.50 0.36 -1.12
CA GLY A 108 -4.38 0.42 0.34
C GLY A 108 -2.93 0.67 0.77
N CYS A 109 -2.73 1.66 1.63
CA CYS A 109 -1.45 2.00 2.23
C CYS A 109 -1.66 2.26 3.72
N VAL A 110 -0.83 1.66 4.56
CA VAL A 110 -0.80 1.92 6.01
C VAL A 110 0.47 2.68 6.35
N TRP A 111 0.37 3.58 7.34
CA TRP A 111 1.48 4.40 7.78
C TRP A 111 1.31 4.81 9.24
N ILE A 112 2.36 4.64 10.06
CA ILE A 112 2.46 5.24 11.39
C ILE A 112 3.12 6.59 11.25
N ASP A 113 2.40 7.64 11.68
CA ASP A 113 2.93 9.00 11.66
C ASP A 113 3.87 9.29 12.85
N PRO A 114 4.58 10.42 12.87
CA PRO A 114 5.47 10.78 13.97
C PRO A 114 4.81 10.92 15.35
N LEU A 115 3.48 10.98 15.41
CA LEU A 115 2.71 11.02 16.66
C LEU A 115 2.26 9.63 17.13
N GLY A 116 2.63 8.57 16.38
CA GLY A 116 2.26 7.19 16.68
C GLY A 116 0.86 6.78 16.21
N ARG A 117 0.17 7.61 15.44
CA ARG A 117 -1.16 7.32 14.92
C ARG A 117 -1.07 6.46 13.67
N LEU A 118 -1.95 5.48 13.53
CA LEU A 118 -2.04 4.63 12.34
C LEU A 118 -3.00 5.25 11.32
N TRP A 119 -2.49 5.54 10.14
CA TRP A 119 -3.27 5.94 8.99
C TRP A 119 -3.51 4.75 8.07
N LEU A 120 -4.73 4.65 7.55
CA LEU A 120 -5.09 3.79 6.42
C LEU A 120 -5.57 4.68 5.27
N PHE A 121 -4.77 4.72 4.21
CA PHE A 121 -5.09 5.42 2.97
C PHE A 121 -5.64 4.44 1.94
N TRP A 122 -6.52 4.95 1.09
CA TRP A 122 -6.95 4.26 -0.13
C TRP A 122 -7.33 5.29 -1.19
N MET A 123 -7.40 4.88 -2.43
CA MET A 123 -7.90 5.71 -3.52
C MET A 123 -9.25 5.22 -4.01
N GLN A 124 -10.11 6.13 -4.44
CA GLN A 124 -11.38 5.81 -5.06
C GLN A 124 -11.44 6.33 -6.50
N ALA A 125 -12.05 5.54 -7.39
CA ALA A 125 -12.33 5.91 -8.77
C ALA A 125 -13.63 5.29 -9.22
N PHE A 126 -14.35 5.96 -10.11
CA PHE A 126 -15.54 5.39 -10.76
C PHE A 126 -15.11 4.43 -11.88
N GLY A 127 -15.78 3.28 -11.96
CA GLY A 127 -15.46 2.26 -12.95
C GLY A 127 -14.02 1.76 -12.87
N ALA A 128 -13.42 1.53 -14.02
CA ALA A 128 -12.02 1.12 -14.08
C ALA A 128 -11.07 2.30 -13.78
N GLN A 129 -11.32 3.46 -14.38
CA GLN A 129 -10.55 4.70 -14.19
C GLN A 129 -11.15 5.82 -15.07
N ASP A 130 -12.02 6.64 -14.54
CA ASP A 130 -12.62 7.77 -15.27
C ASP A 130 -11.89 9.12 -15.10
N GLY A 131 -10.78 9.12 -14.32
CA GLY A 131 -10.02 10.32 -14.02
C GLY A 131 -10.42 11.03 -12.71
N ARG A 132 -11.51 10.62 -12.05
CA ARG A 132 -11.98 11.17 -10.78
C ARG A 132 -11.38 10.47 -9.58
N PHE A 133 -10.06 10.35 -9.59
CA PHE A 133 -9.36 9.74 -8.48
C PHE A 133 -9.36 10.63 -7.25
N GLY A 134 -9.68 10.06 -6.10
CA GLY A 134 -9.54 10.71 -4.81
C GLY A 134 -8.79 9.86 -3.82
N ILE A 135 -7.88 10.49 -3.08
CA ILE A 135 -7.20 9.91 -1.95
C ILE A 135 -8.07 10.09 -0.72
N PHE A 136 -8.39 9.00 -0.06
CA PHE A 136 -9.14 8.99 1.20
C PHE A 136 -8.29 8.39 2.31
N ALA A 137 -8.56 8.79 3.56
CA ALA A 137 -7.92 8.21 4.72
C ALA A 137 -8.87 8.13 5.92
N ILE A 138 -8.56 7.20 6.79
CA ILE A 138 -8.99 7.13 8.19
C ILE A 138 -7.75 7.00 9.06
N MET A 139 -7.90 7.29 10.36
CA MET A 139 -6.80 7.29 11.30
C MET A 139 -7.27 6.69 12.63
N SER A 140 -6.38 6.02 13.35
CA SER A 140 -6.54 5.58 14.73
C SER A 140 -5.44 6.18 15.60
N ASP A 141 -5.83 6.80 16.72
CA ASP A 141 -4.90 7.40 17.69
C ASP A 141 -4.23 6.35 18.59
N ASP A 142 -4.86 5.19 18.78
CA ASP A 142 -4.31 4.06 19.54
C ASP A 142 -4.42 2.77 18.69
N PRO A 143 -3.47 2.55 17.78
CA PRO A 143 -3.47 1.37 16.91
C PRO A 143 -3.13 0.07 17.65
N ASP A 144 -2.70 0.13 18.90
CA ASP A 144 -2.36 -1.01 19.74
C ASP A 144 -3.49 -1.42 20.71
N ALA A 145 -4.61 -0.69 20.70
CA ALA A 145 -5.79 -1.07 21.46
C ALA A 145 -6.35 -2.43 20.98
N ASP A 146 -7.07 -3.12 21.84
CA ASP A 146 -7.78 -4.36 21.46
C ASP A 146 -8.84 -4.08 20.40
N GLU A 147 -9.53 -2.95 20.50
CA GLU A 147 -10.50 -2.44 19.54
C GLU A 147 -10.15 -0.99 19.14
N PRO A 148 -9.21 -0.79 18.21
CA PRO A 148 -8.83 0.53 17.74
C PRO A 148 -10.01 1.31 17.19
N GLN A 149 -10.15 2.56 17.63
CA GLN A 149 -11.17 3.47 17.13
C GLN A 149 -10.65 4.19 15.88
N TRP A 150 -11.53 4.37 14.91
CA TRP A 150 -11.18 4.97 13.63
C TRP A 150 -11.91 6.29 13.41
N SER A 151 -11.21 7.27 12.88
CA SER A 151 -11.82 8.54 12.48
C SER A 151 -12.82 8.35 11.35
N ALA A 152 -13.68 9.34 11.14
CA ALA A 152 -14.48 9.41 9.92
C ALA A 152 -13.56 9.49 8.68
N PRO A 153 -13.94 8.84 7.57
CA PRO A 153 -13.16 8.93 6.35
C PRO A 153 -13.21 10.33 5.76
N ARG A 154 -12.03 10.84 5.35
CA ARG A 154 -11.89 12.16 4.70
C ARG A 154 -11.11 12.04 3.40
N ARG A 155 -11.44 12.91 2.45
CA ARG A 155 -10.72 13.05 1.18
C ARG A 155 -9.57 14.03 1.37
N LEU A 156 -8.36 13.65 0.94
CA LEU A 156 -7.14 14.43 1.13
C LEU A 156 -6.68 15.15 -0.14
N GLY A 157 -7.01 14.62 -1.31
CA GLY A 157 -6.55 15.20 -2.57
C GLY A 157 -6.97 14.37 -3.77
N ASP A 158 -6.52 14.80 -4.95
CA ASP A 158 -6.73 14.12 -6.21
C ASP A 158 -5.62 13.12 -6.51
N GLY A 159 -5.94 12.08 -7.27
CA GLY A 159 -4.98 11.17 -7.86
C GLY A 159 -4.88 9.83 -7.16
N VAL A 160 -3.92 9.05 -7.64
CA VAL A 160 -3.62 7.69 -7.19
C VAL A 160 -2.42 7.73 -6.26
N MET A 161 -2.61 7.35 -5.02
CA MET A 161 -1.59 7.18 -4.00
C MET A 161 -1.45 5.69 -3.67
N LEU A 162 -0.22 5.21 -3.58
CA LEU A 162 0.09 3.83 -3.23
C LEU A 162 1.21 3.72 -2.18
N ASN A 163 1.89 4.83 -1.92
CA ASN A 163 3.09 4.85 -1.11
C ASN A 163 2.91 5.73 0.12
N LYS A 164 3.67 5.40 1.17
CA LYS A 164 3.62 6.12 2.45
C LYS A 164 4.02 7.57 2.28
N PRO A 165 3.47 8.49 3.09
CA PRO A 165 3.98 9.85 3.21
C PRO A 165 5.47 9.86 3.59
N THR A 166 6.17 10.90 3.14
CA THR A 166 7.54 11.20 3.57
C THR A 166 7.50 12.35 4.55
N VAL A 167 8.06 12.14 5.75
CA VAL A 167 8.26 13.20 6.73
C VAL A 167 9.60 13.86 6.43
N LEU A 168 9.60 15.17 6.26
CA LEU A 168 10.80 15.97 6.03
C LEU A 168 11.48 16.34 7.34
N SER A 169 12.74 16.73 7.28
CA SER A 169 13.52 17.15 8.43
C SER A 169 12.99 18.41 9.11
N ASP A 170 12.22 19.25 8.40
CA ASP A 170 11.51 20.42 8.93
C ASP A 170 10.17 20.09 9.60
N GLY A 171 9.74 18.81 9.56
CA GLY A 171 8.50 18.33 10.14
C GLY A 171 7.31 18.30 9.18
N ASP A 172 7.42 18.79 7.96
CA ASP A 172 6.38 18.71 6.95
C ASP A 172 6.18 17.29 6.45
N TRP A 173 4.96 16.91 6.13
CA TRP A 173 4.63 15.60 5.56
C TRP A 173 4.28 15.75 4.10
N LEU A 174 4.96 15.03 3.24
CA LEU A 174 4.68 15.01 1.81
C LEU A 174 3.93 13.74 1.43
N LEU A 175 2.82 13.90 0.73
CA LEU A 175 2.01 12.85 0.16
C LEU A 175 2.03 13.00 -1.36
N THR A 176 2.45 11.95 -2.06
CA THR A 176 2.51 11.94 -3.52
C THR A 176 1.34 11.24 -4.14
N SER A 177 0.85 11.76 -5.25
CA SER A 177 -0.19 11.12 -6.06
C SER A 177 0.04 11.29 -7.54
N SER A 178 -0.56 10.42 -8.33
CA SER A 178 -0.45 10.44 -9.79
C SER A 178 -1.80 10.70 -10.44
N VAL A 179 -1.87 11.70 -11.32
CA VAL A 179 -3.09 12.09 -12.05
C VAL A 179 -2.83 12.01 -13.55
N TRP A 180 -2.66 10.80 -14.08
CA TRP A 180 -2.24 10.58 -15.47
C TRP A 180 -3.36 10.63 -16.50
N LYS A 181 -4.62 10.61 -16.10
CA LYS A 181 -5.75 10.58 -17.03
C LYS A 181 -6.40 11.92 -17.28
N THR A 182 -6.23 12.88 -16.40
CA THR A 182 -6.87 14.20 -16.49
C THR A 182 -5.87 15.31 -16.77
N ASP A 183 -4.93 15.56 -15.87
CA ASP A 183 -3.98 16.67 -15.99
C ASP A 183 -2.53 16.26 -16.24
N ASN A 184 -2.29 14.96 -16.36
CA ASN A 184 -0.96 14.41 -16.67
C ASN A 184 0.12 14.86 -15.68
N SER A 185 -0.20 14.99 -14.38
CA SER A 185 0.71 15.45 -13.33
C SER A 185 0.98 14.39 -12.27
N ILE A 186 2.12 14.52 -11.59
CA ILE A 186 2.39 13.97 -10.28
C ILE A 186 2.19 15.11 -9.30
N LYS A 187 1.22 14.98 -8.40
CA LYS A 187 0.93 15.99 -7.38
C LYS A 187 1.67 15.66 -6.10
N VAL A 188 2.21 16.69 -5.47
CA VAL A 188 2.81 16.62 -4.14
C VAL A 188 1.96 17.46 -3.21
N TYR A 189 1.21 16.81 -2.35
CA TYR A 189 0.48 17.46 -1.27
C TYR A 189 1.36 17.53 -0.05
N ALA A 190 1.22 18.60 0.73
CA ALA A 190 1.94 18.76 1.98
C ALA A 190 0.97 19.03 3.14
N SER A 191 1.32 18.50 4.30
CA SER A 191 0.76 18.88 5.59
C SER A 191 1.85 19.54 6.42
N THR A 192 1.56 20.72 6.96
CA THR A 192 2.40 21.49 7.89
C THR A 192 1.78 21.54 9.29
N ASP A 193 0.69 20.81 9.48
CA ASP A 193 -0.15 20.79 10.67
C ASP A 193 -0.39 19.36 11.20
N GLN A 194 0.62 18.51 11.04
CA GLN A 194 0.62 17.13 11.53
C GLN A 194 -0.56 16.29 11.01
N GLY A 195 -0.93 16.52 9.73
CA GLY A 195 -1.95 15.75 9.04
C GLY A 195 -3.38 16.26 9.21
N GLU A 196 -3.61 17.38 9.88
CA GLU A 196 -4.94 17.98 9.97
C GLU A 196 -5.45 18.41 8.59
N SER A 197 -4.58 18.99 7.77
CA SER A 197 -4.88 19.31 6.38
C SER A 197 -3.75 18.91 5.43
N PHE A 198 -4.10 18.73 4.16
CA PHE A 198 -3.16 18.52 3.06
C PHE A 198 -3.48 19.51 1.94
N THR A 199 -2.48 20.28 1.52
CA THR A 199 -2.60 21.26 0.45
C THR A 199 -1.63 20.93 -0.68
N LEU A 200 -2.00 21.26 -1.93
CA LEU A 200 -1.11 21.07 -3.07
C LEU A 200 0.12 21.97 -2.93
N ARG A 201 1.30 21.38 -2.79
CA ARG A 201 2.58 22.09 -2.68
C ARG A 201 3.24 22.29 -4.02
N GLY A 202 3.23 21.27 -4.88
CA GLY A 202 3.88 21.31 -6.18
C GLY A 202 3.45 20.19 -7.10
N THR A 203 3.95 20.24 -8.32
CA THR A 203 3.69 19.22 -9.35
C THR A 203 4.97 18.87 -10.12
N ALA A 204 5.12 17.59 -10.45
CA ALA A 204 6.12 17.12 -11.38
C ALA A 204 5.43 16.48 -12.59
N ASN A 205 5.90 16.78 -13.79
CA ASN A 205 5.27 16.30 -15.01
C ASN A 205 6.21 15.42 -15.82
N ILE A 206 5.66 14.36 -16.41
CA ILE A 206 6.33 13.53 -17.39
C ILE A 206 6.11 14.18 -18.75
N ALA A 207 7.21 14.53 -19.44
CA ALA A 207 7.17 15.29 -20.68
C ALA A 207 6.42 14.56 -21.81
N ASP A 208 6.59 13.23 -21.91
CA ASP A 208 5.88 12.41 -22.90
C ASP A 208 4.75 11.62 -22.25
N PRO A 209 3.49 12.03 -22.43
CA PRO A 209 2.33 11.32 -21.89
C PRO A 209 2.21 9.86 -22.34
N LYS A 210 2.80 9.47 -23.48
CA LYS A 210 2.75 8.09 -23.98
C LYS A 210 3.60 7.13 -23.16
N THR A 211 4.60 7.64 -22.43
CA THR A 211 5.44 6.83 -21.55
C THR A 211 4.85 6.69 -20.16
N ARG A 212 3.78 7.40 -19.87
CA ARG A 212 3.14 7.50 -18.57
C ARG A 212 2.20 6.33 -18.29
N GLY A 213 2.07 6.01 -17.01
CA GLY A 213 1.16 5.00 -16.48
C GLY A 213 0.81 5.31 -15.02
N PRO A 214 0.44 4.33 -14.23
CA PRO A 214 0.29 4.51 -12.79
C PRO A 214 1.68 4.74 -12.18
N ASP A 215 2.05 6.01 -12.00
CA ASP A 215 3.45 6.42 -11.75
C ASP A 215 3.99 5.99 -10.38
N GLU A 216 3.13 5.80 -9.39
CA GLU A 216 3.45 5.30 -8.04
C GLU A 216 4.72 5.96 -7.44
N PRO A 217 4.76 7.31 -7.34
CA PRO A 217 5.96 8.03 -6.93
C PRO A 217 6.31 7.82 -5.47
N MET A 218 7.61 7.80 -5.15
CA MET A 218 8.16 7.84 -3.80
C MET A 218 9.18 8.96 -3.68
N ILE A 219 9.12 9.73 -2.59
CA ILE A 219 10.07 10.81 -2.27
C ILE A 219 11.00 10.34 -1.16
N VAL A 220 12.28 10.69 -1.31
CA VAL A 220 13.29 10.60 -0.26
C VAL A 220 13.93 11.98 -0.10
N GLU A 221 14.00 12.46 1.12
CA GLU A 221 14.82 13.62 1.46
C GLU A 221 16.28 13.17 1.54
N ARG A 222 17.17 13.78 0.76
CA ARG A 222 18.61 13.53 0.76
C ARG A 222 19.30 14.26 1.90
N LYS A 223 20.53 13.86 2.24
CA LYS A 223 21.34 14.47 3.30
C LYS A 223 21.66 15.94 3.03
N ASP A 224 21.62 16.38 1.78
CA ASP A 224 21.81 17.78 1.37
C ASP A 224 20.52 18.61 1.41
N GLY A 225 19.39 18.02 1.86
CA GLY A 225 18.09 18.65 1.92
C GLY A 225 17.31 18.65 0.60
N SER A 226 17.90 18.18 -0.51
CA SER A 226 17.16 18.01 -1.76
C SER A 226 16.18 16.83 -1.66
N LEU A 227 15.08 16.92 -2.38
CA LEU A 227 14.09 15.85 -2.47
C LEU A 227 14.31 15.07 -3.77
N TRP A 228 14.53 13.79 -3.66
CA TRP A 228 14.62 12.88 -4.78
C TRP A 228 13.33 12.07 -4.91
N MET A 229 12.67 12.18 -6.05
CA MET A 229 11.47 11.42 -6.36
C MET A 229 11.79 10.34 -7.40
N LEU A 230 11.58 9.09 -7.04
CA LEU A 230 11.54 7.96 -7.96
C LEU A 230 10.12 7.71 -8.42
N VAL A 231 9.96 7.40 -9.72
CA VAL A 231 8.66 7.24 -10.38
C VAL A 231 8.64 5.95 -11.19
N ARG A 232 7.58 5.15 -11.04
CA ARG A 232 7.33 4.02 -11.92
C ARG A 232 6.88 4.52 -13.28
N MET A 233 7.65 4.25 -14.34
CA MET A 233 7.36 4.64 -15.71
C MET A 233 8.06 3.67 -16.64
N GLN A 234 7.44 2.84 -17.39
CA GLN A 234 8.10 1.84 -18.27
C GLN A 234 9.54 1.45 -17.81
N GLY A 235 9.68 1.17 -16.51
CA GLY A 235 10.93 1.09 -15.76
C GLY A 235 10.89 2.08 -14.59
N LEU A 236 12.03 2.70 -14.25
CA LEU A 236 12.12 3.81 -13.31
C LEU A 236 12.48 5.12 -13.99
N ALA A 237 11.89 6.19 -13.51
CA ALA A 237 12.27 7.56 -13.79
C ALA A 237 12.52 8.30 -12.47
N GLU A 238 13.11 9.48 -12.54
CA GLU A 238 13.46 10.27 -11.38
C GLU A 238 13.42 11.76 -11.64
N THR A 239 13.24 12.54 -10.59
CA THR A 239 13.33 13.99 -10.61
C THR A 239 13.79 14.50 -9.24
N ILE A 240 14.24 15.75 -9.18
CA ILE A 240 14.77 16.38 -7.98
C ILE A 240 14.06 17.72 -7.76
N SER A 241 13.82 18.04 -6.50
CA SER A 241 13.42 19.36 -6.02
C SER A 241 14.47 19.88 -5.03
N THR A 242 14.81 21.15 -5.12
CA THR A 242 15.73 21.84 -4.20
C THR A 242 15.06 22.93 -3.37
N ASP A 243 13.72 23.01 -3.43
CA ASP A 243 12.91 24.04 -2.76
C ASP A 243 11.79 23.44 -1.89
N GLY A 244 12.03 22.25 -1.34
CA GLY A 244 11.09 21.55 -0.46
C GLY A 244 9.85 20.99 -1.17
N GLY A 245 9.97 20.65 -2.46
CA GLY A 245 8.89 20.04 -3.24
C GLY A 245 7.93 21.01 -3.93
N LYS A 246 8.25 22.31 -3.95
CA LYS A 246 7.43 23.34 -4.63
C LYS A 246 7.61 23.27 -6.14
N THR A 247 8.85 23.11 -6.60
CA THR A 247 9.18 22.91 -8.02
C THR A 247 10.05 21.65 -8.21
N TRP A 248 9.96 21.04 -9.39
CA TRP A 248 10.64 19.81 -9.73
C TRP A 248 11.35 19.94 -11.07
N ALA A 249 12.56 19.43 -11.15
CA ALA A 249 13.28 19.31 -12.42
C ALA A 249 12.48 18.44 -13.41
N PRO A 250 12.75 18.51 -14.70
CA PRO A 250 12.13 17.60 -15.67
C PRO A 250 12.36 16.14 -15.30
N VAL A 251 11.28 15.35 -15.31
CA VAL A 251 11.35 13.90 -15.03
C VAL A 251 12.18 13.22 -16.12
N GLN A 252 13.21 12.49 -15.71
CA GLN A 252 14.12 11.76 -16.62
C GLN A 252 14.19 10.28 -16.26
N ARG A 253 14.66 9.45 -17.20
CA ARG A 253 14.87 8.02 -16.91
C ARG A 253 15.98 7.85 -15.89
N SER A 254 15.72 7.01 -14.89
CA SER A 254 16.74 6.61 -13.92
C SER A 254 17.75 5.64 -14.54
N SER A 255 18.98 5.67 -14.02
CA SER A 255 20.01 4.67 -14.34
C SER A 255 19.65 3.28 -13.81
N ILE A 256 18.85 3.20 -12.74
CA ILE A 256 18.40 1.95 -12.12
C ILE A 256 17.44 1.23 -13.07
N LYS A 257 17.84 0.04 -13.54
CA LYS A 257 16.98 -0.78 -14.42
C LYS A 257 15.91 -1.48 -13.61
N HIS A 258 14.67 -1.43 -14.10
CA HIS A 258 13.53 -2.03 -13.42
C HIS A 258 12.43 -2.42 -14.43
N CYS A 259 11.59 -3.38 -14.06
CA CYS A 259 10.36 -3.67 -14.80
C CYS A 259 9.30 -2.58 -14.53
N THR A 260 8.20 -2.64 -15.27
CA THR A 260 7.04 -1.76 -15.02
C THR A 260 6.23 -2.31 -13.84
N SER A 261 6.71 -2.07 -12.62
CA SER A 261 6.08 -2.48 -11.37
C SER A 261 6.39 -1.47 -10.26
N ARG A 262 5.66 -1.56 -9.14
CA ARG A 262 5.99 -0.83 -7.92
C ARG A 262 7.37 -1.30 -7.41
N PHE A 263 8.12 -0.40 -6.85
CA PHE A 263 9.35 -0.59 -6.07
C PHE A 263 9.12 -0.06 -4.66
N PHE A 264 10.09 -0.21 -3.78
CA PHE A 264 10.09 0.42 -2.46
C PHE A 264 11.45 1.08 -2.21
N VAL A 265 11.46 2.33 -1.78
CA VAL A 265 12.66 3.04 -1.34
C VAL A 265 12.37 3.80 -0.06
N ARG A 266 13.27 3.69 0.93
CA ARG A 266 13.13 4.39 2.20
C ARG A 266 14.49 4.58 2.88
N ARG A 267 14.63 5.64 3.67
CA ARG A 267 15.79 5.83 4.54
C ARG A 267 15.67 4.93 5.76
N LEU A 268 16.73 4.20 6.05
CA LEU A 268 16.89 3.37 7.24
C LEU A 268 17.40 4.21 8.43
N MET A 269 17.27 3.65 9.63
CA MET A 269 17.76 4.28 10.87
C MET A 269 19.29 4.52 10.86
N SER A 270 20.05 3.74 10.11
CA SER A 270 21.49 3.95 9.87
C SER A 270 21.80 5.21 9.05
N GLY A 271 20.79 5.78 8.40
CA GLY A 271 20.93 6.85 7.43
C GLY A 271 21.18 6.39 5.99
N SER A 272 21.31 5.08 5.76
CA SER A 272 21.39 4.49 4.40
C SER A 272 20.02 4.44 3.76
N LEU A 273 19.94 4.37 2.44
CA LEU A 273 18.71 4.08 1.72
C LEU A 273 18.57 2.59 1.46
N LEU A 274 17.39 2.05 1.71
CA LEU A 274 16.98 0.73 1.24
C LEU A 274 16.20 0.88 -0.06
N LEU A 275 16.54 0.07 -1.07
CA LEU A 275 15.77 -0.09 -2.31
C LEU A 275 15.36 -1.54 -2.46
N VAL A 276 14.07 -1.81 -2.63
CA VAL A 276 13.55 -3.14 -2.99
C VAL A 276 12.96 -3.07 -4.37
N LYS A 277 13.51 -3.86 -5.30
CA LYS A 277 13.15 -3.85 -6.71
C LYS A 277 13.31 -5.24 -7.36
N HIS A 278 12.88 -5.38 -8.59
CA HIS A 278 13.03 -6.63 -9.36
C HIS A 278 14.38 -6.68 -10.08
N GLY A 279 15.08 -7.80 -9.93
CA GLY A 279 16.32 -8.12 -10.62
C GLY A 279 17.53 -7.26 -10.24
N PRO A 280 18.66 -7.46 -10.91
CA PRO A 280 19.88 -6.68 -10.73
C PRO A 280 19.69 -5.18 -11.04
N LEU A 281 20.60 -4.34 -10.53
CA LEU A 281 20.52 -2.87 -10.71
C LEU A 281 20.68 -2.44 -12.16
N ASP A 282 21.49 -3.15 -12.93
CA ASP A 282 21.88 -2.88 -14.32
C ASP A 282 21.07 -3.65 -15.37
N GLN A 283 20.15 -4.52 -14.93
CA GLN A 283 19.35 -5.35 -15.83
C GLN A 283 17.85 -5.13 -15.62
N ARG A 284 17.10 -5.11 -16.72
CA ARG A 284 15.66 -5.14 -16.71
C ARG A 284 15.18 -6.59 -16.84
N VAL A 285 14.50 -7.06 -15.80
CA VAL A 285 13.86 -8.38 -15.78
C VAL A 285 12.34 -8.23 -15.77
N GLY A 286 11.61 -9.34 -15.69
CA GLY A 286 10.17 -9.36 -15.43
C GLY A 286 9.83 -9.01 -13.98
N ARG A 287 8.62 -9.37 -13.55
CA ARG A 287 8.19 -9.28 -12.14
C ARG A 287 8.67 -10.52 -11.39
N GLU A 288 9.96 -10.62 -11.26
CA GLU A 288 10.69 -11.75 -10.66
C GLU A 288 11.91 -11.22 -9.91
N LYS A 289 12.56 -12.10 -9.14
CA LYS A 289 13.82 -11.79 -8.48
C LYS A 289 13.73 -10.53 -7.63
N LEU A 290 12.74 -10.48 -6.72
CA LEU A 290 12.60 -9.36 -5.79
C LEU A 290 13.83 -9.30 -4.90
N THR A 291 14.57 -8.19 -4.97
CA THR A 291 15.91 -8.05 -4.36
C THR A 291 16.01 -6.72 -3.62
N ALA A 292 16.67 -6.74 -2.47
CA ALA A 292 16.96 -5.57 -1.65
C ALA A 292 18.41 -5.10 -1.84
N TYR A 293 18.60 -3.78 -1.91
CA TYR A 293 19.90 -3.09 -2.04
C TYR A 293 19.99 -1.94 -1.04
N VAL A 294 21.20 -1.54 -0.68
CA VAL A 294 21.45 -0.37 0.18
C VAL A 294 22.34 0.66 -0.51
N SER A 295 22.16 1.93 -0.16
CA SER A 295 22.97 3.06 -0.62
C SER A 295 23.35 3.95 0.55
N ASP A 296 24.64 4.28 0.68
CA ASP A 296 25.17 5.18 1.72
C ASP A 296 25.33 6.63 1.24
N ASP A 297 25.15 6.86 -0.07
CA ASP A 297 25.42 8.12 -0.76
C ASP A 297 24.16 8.72 -1.43
N ASP A 298 22.98 8.49 -0.80
CA ASP A 298 21.69 9.02 -1.24
C ASP A 298 21.28 8.57 -2.65
N GLY A 299 21.53 7.30 -2.96
CA GLY A 299 21.08 6.66 -4.19
C GLY A 299 22.00 6.84 -5.40
N LYS A 300 23.22 7.40 -5.20
CA LYS A 300 24.21 7.54 -6.28
C LYS A 300 24.83 6.19 -6.62
N THR A 301 25.20 5.42 -5.59
CA THR A 301 25.67 4.05 -5.72
C THR A 301 24.91 3.10 -4.80
N TRP A 302 24.85 1.84 -5.19
CA TRP A 302 24.10 0.80 -4.49
C TRP A 302 24.99 -0.43 -4.28
N SER A 303 24.84 -1.07 -3.14
CA SER A 303 25.58 -2.27 -2.75
C SER A 303 24.65 -3.34 -2.16
N GLY A 304 25.20 -4.53 -1.92
CA GLY A 304 24.48 -5.67 -1.42
C GLY A 304 23.72 -6.39 -2.55
N GLY A 305 22.57 -6.97 -2.23
CA GLY A 305 21.75 -7.70 -3.19
C GLY A 305 21.07 -8.92 -2.58
N LEU A 306 20.42 -8.74 -1.41
CA LEU A 306 19.67 -9.83 -0.78
C LEU A 306 18.46 -10.22 -1.62
N MET A 307 18.46 -11.45 -2.12
CA MET A 307 17.33 -12.05 -2.83
C MET A 307 16.20 -12.36 -1.85
N ILE A 308 15.09 -11.62 -1.95
CA ILE A 308 13.90 -11.82 -1.11
C ILE A 308 13.04 -12.96 -1.68
N ASP A 309 12.80 -12.95 -2.99
CA ASP A 309 12.03 -13.98 -3.68
C ASP A 309 12.44 -14.06 -5.15
N GLU A 310 12.92 -15.22 -5.59
CA GLU A 310 13.40 -15.46 -6.95
C GLU A 310 12.28 -15.76 -7.95
N ARG A 311 11.07 -16.10 -7.46
CA ARG A 311 9.96 -16.56 -8.27
C ARG A 311 9.43 -15.49 -9.23
N GLU A 312 8.74 -15.93 -10.26
CA GLU A 312 7.95 -15.08 -11.13
C GLU A 312 6.66 -14.60 -10.42
N ASP A 313 6.04 -13.54 -10.94
CA ASP A 313 4.82 -12.94 -10.43
C ASP A 313 4.89 -12.45 -8.97
N VAL A 314 6.07 -12.13 -8.47
CA VAL A 314 6.25 -11.38 -7.21
C VAL A 314 6.18 -9.89 -7.48
N THR A 315 5.34 -9.15 -6.72
CA THR A 315 5.12 -7.73 -7.03
C THR A 315 4.80 -6.90 -5.80
N TYR A 316 4.84 -5.58 -5.97
CA TYR A 316 4.32 -4.55 -5.05
C TYR A 316 4.92 -4.61 -3.64
N PRO A 317 6.25 -4.51 -3.50
CA PRO A 317 6.88 -4.41 -2.19
C PRO A 317 6.46 -3.13 -1.47
N ASP A 318 6.23 -3.25 -0.17
CA ASP A 318 6.13 -2.17 0.80
C ASP A 318 6.87 -2.58 2.08
N GLY A 319 7.30 -1.64 2.91
CA GLY A 319 8.10 -2.01 4.06
C GLY A 319 8.13 -1.02 5.21
N VAL A 320 8.70 -1.50 6.31
CA VAL A 320 9.00 -0.73 7.52
C VAL A 320 10.23 -1.31 8.22
N GLN A 321 10.97 -0.46 8.92
CA GLN A 321 12.05 -0.88 9.80
C GLN A 321 11.64 -0.68 11.26
N ALA A 322 11.84 -1.70 12.09
CA ALA A 322 11.66 -1.65 13.53
C ALA A 322 12.89 -1.06 14.25
N GLU A 323 12.71 -0.62 15.49
CA GLU A 323 13.78 -0.04 16.31
C GLU A 323 14.95 -0.98 16.57
N ASP A 324 14.72 -2.30 16.58
CA ASP A 324 15.76 -3.32 16.69
C ASP A 324 16.56 -3.52 15.39
N GLY A 325 16.28 -2.71 14.37
CA GLY A 325 16.91 -2.76 13.05
C GLY A 325 16.33 -3.80 12.11
N ARG A 326 15.33 -4.61 12.51
CA ARG A 326 14.65 -5.56 11.65
C ARG A 326 13.85 -4.82 10.58
N ILE A 327 13.99 -5.23 9.34
CA ILE A 327 13.26 -4.72 8.20
C ILE A 327 12.18 -5.72 7.84
N TYR A 328 10.97 -5.24 7.61
CA TYR A 328 9.81 -6.02 7.18
C TYR A 328 9.45 -5.58 5.77
N ILE A 329 9.38 -6.50 4.83
CA ILE A 329 8.93 -6.26 3.45
C ILE A 329 7.74 -7.15 3.17
N ILE A 330 6.58 -6.54 2.92
CA ILE A 330 5.38 -7.23 2.42
C ILE A 330 5.34 -7.12 0.91
N TYR A 331 4.85 -8.16 0.23
CA TYR A 331 4.71 -8.19 -1.23
C TYR A 331 3.64 -9.21 -1.63
N ASP A 332 3.21 -9.18 -2.88
CA ASP A 332 2.29 -10.19 -3.39
C ASP A 332 2.97 -11.17 -4.37
N HIS A 333 2.40 -12.38 -4.43
CA HIS A 333 2.80 -13.41 -5.37
C HIS A 333 1.56 -14.03 -6.01
N GLN A 334 1.59 -14.16 -7.33
CA GLN A 334 0.50 -14.76 -8.11
C GLN A 334 -0.89 -14.30 -7.66
N ARG A 335 -1.22 -13.02 -7.88
CA ARG A 335 -2.53 -12.44 -7.52
C ARG A 335 -3.71 -13.30 -7.92
N THR A 336 -3.52 -14.13 -8.95
CA THR A 336 -4.42 -15.17 -9.45
C THR A 336 -3.56 -16.35 -9.92
N PRO A 337 -3.80 -17.59 -9.55
CA PRO A 337 -4.90 -18.06 -8.71
C PRO A 337 -4.61 -18.08 -7.21
N LEU A 338 -3.34 -17.92 -6.78
CA LEU A 338 -2.96 -18.13 -5.40
C LEU A 338 -3.33 -16.94 -4.51
N GLY A 339 -3.18 -15.71 -5.02
CA GLY A 339 -3.42 -14.48 -4.27
C GLY A 339 -2.64 -14.44 -2.96
N GLU A 340 -1.36 -14.81 -3.00
CA GLU A 340 -0.54 -14.80 -1.80
C GLU A 340 -0.09 -13.39 -1.46
N VAL A 341 -0.27 -13.01 -0.20
CA VAL A 341 0.37 -11.86 0.44
C VAL A 341 1.43 -12.43 1.37
N LEU A 342 2.67 -12.04 1.16
CA LEU A 342 3.84 -12.62 1.79
C LEU A 342 4.64 -11.55 2.52
N LEU A 343 5.30 -11.95 3.60
CA LEU A 343 6.20 -11.15 4.40
C LEU A 343 7.61 -11.74 4.33
N ALA A 344 8.61 -10.87 4.17
CA ALA A 344 10.01 -11.15 4.43
C ALA A 344 10.51 -10.26 5.56
N THR A 345 11.39 -10.78 6.42
CA THR A 345 12.10 -10.01 7.43
C THR A 345 13.60 -10.27 7.27
N PHE A 346 14.41 -9.24 7.50
CA PHE A 346 15.88 -9.29 7.43
C PHE A 346 16.49 -8.07 8.11
N SER A 347 17.81 -8.01 8.20
CA SER A 347 18.55 -6.85 8.66
C SER A 347 19.24 -6.11 7.51
N GLU A 348 19.71 -4.90 7.76
CA GLU A 348 20.57 -4.18 6.81
C GLU A 348 21.87 -4.95 6.52
N GLU A 349 22.40 -5.68 7.51
CA GLU A 349 23.60 -6.51 7.36
C GLU A 349 23.39 -7.64 6.37
N ASP A 350 22.21 -8.30 6.39
CA ASP A 350 21.85 -9.34 5.42
C ASP A 350 21.82 -8.76 3.99
N VAL A 351 21.30 -7.53 3.83
CA VAL A 351 21.26 -6.86 2.53
C VAL A 351 22.67 -6.56 2.03
N ARG A 352 23.55 -6.05 2.90
CA ARG A 352 24.94 -5.72 2.56
C ARG A 352 25.75 -6.95 2.19
N ALA A 353 25.57 -8.04 2.92
CA ALA A 353 26.22 -9.32 2.63
C ALA A 353 25.66 -9.98 1.36
N GLY A 354 24.39 -9.71 1.01
CA GLY A 354 23.69 -10.41 -0.07
C GLY A 354 23.26 -11.82 0.29
N GLU A 355 23.41 -12.21 1.56
CA GLU A 355 23.09 -13.52 2.11
C GLU A 355 22.67 -13.45 3.59
N PRO A 356 22.12 -14.52 4.16
CA PRO A 356 21.75 -14.58 5.57
C PRO A 356 22.97 -14.52 6.48
N VAL A 357 23.14 -13.44 7.23
CA VAL A 357 24.20 -13.29 8.26
C VAL A 357 23.61 -12.97 9.64
N SER A 358 22.33 -12.61 9.72
CA SER A 358 21.62 -12.34 10.97
C SER A 358 20.55 -13.41 11.28
N ASP A 359 20.06 -13.42 12.50
CA ASP A 359 18.92 -14.25 12.93
C ASP A 359 17.56 -13.63 12.55
N LYS A 360 17.56 -12.49 11.87
CA LYS A 360 16.35 -11.75 11.51
C LYS A 360 15.74 -12.21 10.19
N LEU A 361 16.45 -13.01 9.40
CA LEU A 361 15.96 -13.45 8.08
C LEU A 361 14.84 -14.47 8.19
N ARG A 362 13.70 -14.11 7.68
CA ARG A 362 12.58 -15.00 7.37
C ARG A 362 12.02 -14.61 6.01
N LEU A 363 11.84 -15.55 5.12
CA LEU A 363 11.35 -15.33 3.76
C LEU A 363 10.02 -16.03 3.55
N ARG A 364 9.14 -15.45 2.70
CA ARG A 364 7.90 -16.04 2.23
C ARG A 364 6.92 -16.42 3.37
N VAL A 365 6.95 -15.67 4.47
CA VAL A 365 6.00 -15.87 5.55
C VAL A 365 4.61 -15.46 5.07
N LYS A 366 3.63 -16.35 5.23
CA LYS A 366 2.27 -16.11 4.73
C LYS A 366 1.51 -15.12 5.61
N VAL A 367 1.05 -14.03 5.02
CA VAL A 367 0.11 -13.08 5.64
C VAL A 367 -1.33 -13.45 5.26
N ALA A 368 -1.60 -13.64 3.97
CA ALA A 368 -2.91 -14.02 3.47
C ALA A 368 -2.78 -14.84 2.18
N ARG A 369 -3.82 -15.62 1.87
CA ARG A 369 -3.92 -16.39 0.64
C ARG A 369 -5.38 -16.56 0.24
N LEU A 370 -5.65 -16.68 -1.05
CA LEU A 370 -6.97 -17.10 -1.51
C LEU A 370 -7.26 -18.55 -1.11
N PRO A 371 -8.51 -18.90 -0.76
CA PRO A 371 -8.89 -20.29 -0.53
C PRO A 371 -8.59 -21.13 -1.78
N ILE A 372 -7.88 -22.22 -1.61
CA ILE A 372 -7.68 -23.19 -2.70
C ILE A 372 -9.04 -23.84 -2.91
N LYS A 373 -9.62 -23.70 -4.12
CA LYS A 373 -10.74 -24.56 -4.50
C LYS A 373 -10.24 -25.98 -4.41
N GLN A 374 -10.79 -26.77 -3.49
CA GLN A 374 -10.65 -28.22 -3.58
C GLN A 374 -11.17 -28.61 -4.97
N ALA A 375 -10.33 -29.24 -5.78
CA ALA A 375 -10.80 -29.86 -7.00
C ALA A 375 -11.96 -30.77 -6.60
N ASP A 376 -13.13 -30.56 -7.21
CA ASP A 376 -14.26 -31.49 -7.07
C ASP A 376 -13.76 -32.87 -7.46
N THR A 377 -13.36 -33.65 -6.49
CA THR A 377 -13.21 -35.12 -6.64
C THR A 377 -14.62 -35.68 -6.69
N GLN A 378 -15.33 -35.36 -7.76
CA GLN A 378 -16.47 -36.19 -8.15
C GLN A 378 -15.89 -37.49 -8.69
N VAL A 379 -15.69 -38.44 -7.78
CA VAL A 379 -15.70 -39.84 -8.16
C VAL A 379 -17.12 -40.09 -8.68
N LYS A 380 -17.25 -40.16 -10.01
CA LYS A 380 -18.48 -40.68 -10.61
C LYS A 380 -18.62 -42.13 -10.16
N PRO A 381 -19.86 -42.55 -9.76
CA PRO A 381 -20.15 -43.94 -9.40
C PRO A 381 -20.01 -44.89 -10.59
#